data_beb866b71719d218301f93002339bcce
#
_entry.id   beb866b71719d218301f93002339bcce
#
_cell.length_a   1.000
_cell.length_b   1.000
_cell.length_c   1.000
_cell.angle_alpha   90.00
_cell.angle_beta   90.00
_cell.angle_gamma   90.00
#
_symmetry.space_group_name_H-M   'P 1'
#
loop_
_entity.id
_entity.type
_entity.pdbx_description
1 polymer ?
#
loop_
_entity_poly.entity_id
_entity_poly.type
_entity_poly.pdbx_seq_one_letter_code
_entity_poly.pdbx_strand_id
1 'polypeptide(L)'
;MPKLLVVDDEPPIRRLLGACLTRAHYRYVEAGTAREALAAMQIDKPDAVLLDLGLPDRDGLELVSLIKATGAALIIISARDDTEQKVTALDLGADDYVTKPFDTEEILARIRTALRHRLAAEAEISVIHVDDVEIDLSARLVRKAGMEVRLTPKEFGFLTELAKHPGRVITHSQLLRSVWGAGHEQDVEYLRVAARGVRKKLAWDLAGTSPIRNEPGVGYRLVHTEKDRMIKPRG
;
A
#
# COMPACT_ATOMS: atom_id res chain seq x y z
N MET A 1 9.02 -7.74 12.59
CA MET A 1 8.15 -7.61 13.79
C MET A 1 7.26 -6.41 13.57
N PRO A 2 5.94 -6.53 13.60
CA PRO A 2 5.05 -5.40 13.39
C PRO A 2 5.27 -4.30 14.44
N LYS A 3 5.16 -3.04 14.00
CA LYS A 3 5.23 -1.84 14.86
C LYS A 3 3.84 -1.24 14.98
N LEU A 4 3.41 -0.94 16.19
CA LEU A 4 2.12 -0.33 16.47
C LEU A 4 2.29 1.11 16.95
N LEU A 5 1.28 1.93 16.70
CA LEU A 5 1.14 3.26 17.28
C LEU A 5 -0.06 3.24 18.22
N VAL A 6 0.15 3.65 19.47
CA VAL A 6 -0.90 3.81 20.48
C VAL A 6 -1.18 5.30 20.64
N VAL A 7 -2.39 5.73 20.29
CA VAL A 7 -2.84 7.12 20.36
C VAL A 7 -3.96 7.23 21.36
N ASP A 8 -3.70 7.86 22.49
CA ASP A 8 -4.66 8.01 23.58
C ASP A 8 -4.15 9.14 24.49
N ASP A 9 -5.00 10.05 24.92
CA ASP A 9 -4.58 11.17 25.80
C ASP A 9 -4.35 10.72 27.24
N GLU A 10 -4.92 9.58 27.66
CA GLU A 10 -4.80 9.04 29.00
C GLU A 10 -3.50 8.23 29.20
N PRO A 11 -2.49 8.72 29.97
CA PRO A 11 -1.24 7.98 30.18
C PRO A 11 -1.42 6.59 30.81
N PRO A 12 -2.41 6.34 31.70
CA PRO A 12 -2.66 5.00 32.21
C PRO A 12 -3.06 4.01 31.13
N ILE A 13 -3.89 4.42 30.16
CA ILE A 13 -4.33 3.58 29.04
C ILE A 13 -3.14 3.25 28.12
N ARG A 14 -2.33 4.26 27.78
CA ARG A 14 -1.12 4.01 26.96
C ARG A 14 -0.18 3.01 27.64
N ARG A 15 0.08 3.16 28.96
CA ARG A 15 0.92 2.22 29.72
C ARG A 15 0.32 0.78 29.73
N LEU A 16 -0.99 0.66 29.91
CA LEU A 16 -1.68 -0.64 29.88
C LEU A 16 -1.51 -1.32 28.53
N LEU A 17 -1.82 -0.60 27.45
CA LEU A 17 -1.66 -1.09 26.09
C LEU A 17 -0.21 -1.40 25.76
N GLY A 18 0.75 -0.54 26.13
CA GLY A 18 2.16 -0.76 25.93
C GLY A 18 2.69 -2.00 26.63
N ALA A 19 2.29 -2.24 27.88
CA ALA A 19 2.64 -3.47 28.61
C ALA A 19 2.08 -4.73 27.92
N CYS A 20 0.81 -4.64 27.45
CA CYS A 20 0.15 -5.71 26.72
C CYS A 20 0.88 -6.03 25.40
N LEU A 21 1.23 -5.01 24.61
CA LEU A 21 1.93 -5.13 23.34
C LEU A 21 3.33 -5.69 23.50
N THR A 22 4.07 -5.24 24.53
CA THR A 22 5.39 -5.77 24.85
C THR A 22 5.34 -7.26 25.17
N ARG A 23 4.36 -7.69 26.01
CA ARG A 23 4.15 -9.11 26.35
C ARG A 23 3.84 -9.95 25.12
N ALA A 24 3.14 -9.37 24.16
CA ALA A 24 2.81 -10.01 22.88
C ALA A 24 3.92 -9.87 21.81
N HIS A 25 5.11 -9.39 22.18
CA HIS A 25 6.26 -9.21 21.31
C HIS A 25 6.04 -8.24 20.14
N TYR A 26 5.20 -7.23 20.31
CA TYR A 26 5.09 -6.12 19.37
C TYR A 26 6.02 -4.97 19.75
N ARG A 27 6.55 -4.26 18.76
CA ARG A 27 7.15 -2.94 18.97
C ARG A 27 6.05 -1.91 18.93
N TYR A 28 6.18 -0.85 19.73
CA TYR A 28 5.18 0.22 19.70
C TYR A 28 5.82 1.58 19.95
N VAL A 29 5.10 2.62 19.56
CA VAL A 29 5.34 4.01 19.90
C VAL A 29 4.04 4.59 20.45
N GLU A 30 4.15 5.66 21.24
CA GLU A 30 3.00 6.31 21.88
C GLU A 30 2.82 7.74 21.38
N ALA A 31 1.58 8.20 21.35
CA ALA A 31 1.19 9.58 21.12
C ALA A 31 0.03 9.96 22.04
N GLY A 32 0.10 11.14 22.66
CA GLY A 32 -0.96 11.65 23.52
C GLY A 32 -1.86 12.68 22.82
N THR A 33 -1.54 13.03 21.57
CA THR A 33 -2.25 14.05 20.78
C THR A 33 -2.31 13.64 19.31
N ALA A 34 -3.25 14.22 18.57
CA ALA A 34 -3.35 14.02 17.12
C ALA A 34 -2.09 14.49 16.39
N ARG A 35 -1.49 15.60 16.82
CA ARG A 35 -0.25 16.14 16.26
C ARG A 35 0.91 15.16 16.43
N GLU A 36 1.09 14.57 17.61
CA GLU A 36 2.11 13.55 17.86
C GLU A 36 1.85 12.29 17.05
N ALA A 37 0.59 11.86 16.95
CA ALA A 37 0.20 10.72 16.14
C ALA A 37 0.59 10.90 14.66
N LEU A 38 0.27 12.04 14.05
CA LEU A 38 0.62 12.34 12.66
C LEU A 38 2.14 12.39 12.45
N ALA A 39 2.91 12.94 13.40
CA ALA A 39 4.36 12.92 13.34
C ALA A 39 4.92 11.49 13.42
N ALA A 40 4.42 10.67 14.35
CA ALA A 40 4.81 9.27 14.49
C ALA A 40 4.46 8.44 13.24
N MET A 41 3.30 8.69 12.60
CA MET A 41 2.92 8.04 11.34
C MET A 41 3.96 8.26 10.23
N GLN A 42 4.52 9.47 10.12
CA GLN A 42 5.51 9.81 9.10
C GLN A 42 6.89 9.20 9.40
N ILE A 43 7.31 9.24 10.67
CA ILE A 43 8.66 8.81 11.09
C ILE A 43 8.72 7.29 11.26
N ASP A 44 7.77 6.73 11.99
CA ASP A 44 7.80 5.34 12.45
C ASP A 44 7.11 4.37 11.50
N LYS A 45 6.21 4.84 10.63
CA LYS A 45 5.44 4.06 9.65
C LYS A 45 4.85 2.80 10.29
N PRO A 46 3.95 2.93 11.27
CA PRO A 46 3.40 1.80 11.99
C PRO A 46 2.58 0.88 11.07
N ASP A 47 2.58 -0.42 11.40
CA ASP A 47 1.78 -1.42 10.71
C ASP A 47 0.30 -1.38 11.14
N ALA A 48 0.05 -0.98 12.40
CA ALA A 48 -1.29 -0.77 12.92
C ALA A 48 -1.32 0.40 13.91
N VAL A 49 -2.49 1.01 14.04
CA VAL A 49 -2.77 2.12 14.96
C VAL A 49 -3.93 1.75 15.85
N LEU A 50 -3.76 1.95 17.17
CA LEU A 50 -4.81 1.98 18.17
C LEU A 50 -5.13 3.43 18.44
N LEU A 51 -6.34 3.90 18.15
CA LEU A 51 -6.70 5.30 18.18
C LEU A 51 -7.86 5.55 19.13
N ASP A 52 -7.66 6.40 20.13
CA ASP A 52 -8.77 7.04 20.83
C ASP A 52 -9.32 8.24 20.03
N LEU A 53 -10.63 8.38 20.04
CA LEU A 53 -11.32 9.51 19.42
C LEU A 53 -11.31 10.77 20.28
N GLY A 54 -11.13 10.64 21.60
CA GLY A 54 -11.20 11.72 22.59
C GLY A 54 -9.90 12.50 22.76
N LEU A 55 -9.19 12.86 21.68
CA LEU A 55 -7.93 13.58 21.77
C LEU A 55 -8.12 15.06 22.12
N PRO A 56 -7.17 15.69 22.86
CA PRO A 56 -7.34 17.04 23.38
C PRO A 56 -7.18 18.15 22.32
N ASP A 57 -6.51 17.87 21.21
CA ASP A 57 -6.15 18.85 20.18
C ASP A 57 -7.00 18.74 18.91
N ARG A 58 -7.65 17.58 18.67
CA ARG A 58 -8.47 17.34 17.48
C ARG A 58 -9.38 16.13 17.70
N ASP A 59 -10.56 16.12 17.08
CA ASP A 59 -11.39 14.91 17.05
C ASP A 59 -10.68 13.76 16.31
N GLY A 60 -10.55 12.62 16.97
CA GLY A 60 -9.88 11.45 16.41
C GLY A 60 -10.53 10.93 15.12
N LEU A 61 -11.83 11.17 14.89
CA LEU A 61 -12.49 10.82 13.62
C LEU A 61 -11.82 11.47 12.40
N GLU A 62 -11.28 12.69 12.55
CA GLU A 62 -10.57 13.37 11.47
C GLU A 62 -9.25 12.65 11.06
N LEU A 63 -8.68 11.88 11.98
CA LEU A 63 -7.45 11.13 11.72
C LEU A 63 -7.71 9.82 10.97
N VAL A 64 -8.93 9.28 11.01
CA VAL A 64 -9.25 7.96 10.44
C VAL A 64 -8.83 7.89 8.97
N SER A 65 -9.32 8.79 8.13
CA SER A 65 -8.98 8.82 6.71
C SER A 65 -7.49 9.07 6.45
N LEU A 66 -6.83 9.91 7.27
CA LEU A 66 -5.40 10.21 7.15
C LEU A 66 -4.55 8.99 7.47
N ILE A 67 -4.89 8.25 8.53
CA ILE A 67 -4.21 7.00 8.92
C ILE A 67 -4.44 5.93 7.86
N LYS A 68 -5.67 5.74 7.39
CA LYS A 68 -6.01 4.74 6.37
C LYS A 68 -5.30 5.00 5.03
N ALA A 69 -5.09 6.26 4.67
CA ALA A 69 -4.33 6.62 3.47
C ALA A 69 -2.86 6.13 3.50
N THR A 70 -2.30 5.82 4.68
CA THR A 70 -0.95 5.24 4.81
C THR A 70 -0.91 3.73 4.64
N GLY A 71 -2.07 3.06 4.57
CA GLY A 71 -2.18 1.60 4.52
C GLY A 71 -2.03 0.91 5.88
N ALA A 72 -1.92 1.64 6.99
CA ALA A 72 -1.91 1.05 8.33
C ALA A 72 -3.27 0.46 8.68
N ALA A 73 -3.27 -0.66 9.41
CA ALA A 73 -4.49 -1.15 10.05
C ALA A 73 -4.91 -0.19 11.17
N LEU A 74 -6.21 0.05 11.33
CA LEU A 74 -6.72 1.02 12.29
C LEU A 74 -7.82 0.41 13.17
N ILE A 75 -7.57 0.37 14.46
CA ILE A 75 -8.54 -0.05 15.47
C ILE A 75 -8.86 1.16 16.36
N ILE A 76 -10.12 1.53 16.42
CA ILE A 76 -10.59 2.58 17.31
C ILE A 76 -10.78 1.98 18.71
N ILE A 77 -10.31 2.69 19.74
CA ILE A 77 -10.52 2.35 21.16
C ILE A 77 -11.06 3.57 21.86
N SER A 78 -12.36 3.66 22.12
CA SER A 78 -12.96 4.89 22.63
C SER A 78 -14.01 4.64 23.70
N ALA A 79 -14.18 5.60 24.61
CA ALA A 79 -15.28 5.62 25.58
C ALA A 79 -16.63 6.00 24.93
N ARG A 80 -16.61 6.49 23.69
CA ARG A 80 -17.82 6.86 22.97
C ARG A 80 -18.56 5.59 22.55
N ASP A 81 -19.74 5.38 23.13
CA ASP A 81 -20.57 4.18 22.87
C ASP A 81 -21.74 4.47 21.92
N ASP A 82 -21.73 5.61 21.28
CA ASP A 82 -22.74 6.02 20.31
C ASP A 82 -22.61 5.20 19.02
N THR A 83 -23.69 4.54 18.63
CA THR A 83 -23.76 3.71 17.44
C THR A 83 -23.47 4.49 16.17
N GLU A 84 -23.91 5.76 16.07
CA GLU A 84 -23.69 6.60 14.90
C GLU A 84 -22.19 6.88 14.68
N GLN A 85 -21.46 7.16 15.77
CA GLN A 85 -20.02 7.40 15.70
C GLN A 85 -19.23 6.12 15.36
N LYS A 86 -19.64 4.95 15.87
CA LYS A 86 -19.07 3.65 15.48
C LYS A 86 -19.23 3.41 13.99
N VAL A 87 -20.44 3.58 13.46
CA VAL A 87 -20.73 3.42 12.03
C VAL A 87 -19.88 4.39 11.21
N THR A 88 -19.86 5.67 11.61
CA THR A 88 -19.07 6.71 10.93
C THR A 88 -17.58 6.34 10.89
N ALA A 89 -16.99 5.88 11.99
CA ALA A 89 -15.59 5.48 12.04
C ALA A 89 -15.29 4.30 11.11
N LEU A 90 -16.17 3.29 11.08
CA LEU A 90 -16.04 2.14 10.19
C LEU A 90 -16.22 2.52 8.72
N ASP A 91 -17.19 3.37 8.40
CA ASP A 91 -17.41 3.88 7.02
C ASP A 91 -16.25 4.75 6.52
N LEU A 92 -15.54 5.46 7.42
CA LEU A 92 -14.32 6.17 7.11
C LEU A 92 -13.12 5.23 6.90
N GLY A 93 -13.28 3.93 7.12
CA GLY A 93 -12.30 2.90 6.81
C GLY A 93 -11.57 2.31 8.02
N ALA A 94 -11.99 2.57 9.26
CA ALA A 94 -11.46 1.84 10.41
C ALA A 94 -11.70 0.33 10.25
N ASP A 95 -10.72 -0.49 10.62
CA ASP A 95 -10.81 -1.94 10.50
C ASP A 95 -11.61 -2.58 11.63
N ASP A 96 -11.64 -1.91 12.79
CA ASP A 96 -12.42 -2.36 13.95
C ASP A 96 -12.67 -1.22 14.93
N TYR A 97 -13.62 -1.44 15.86
CA TYR A 97 -14.00 -0.49 16.90
C TYR A 97 -14.23 -1.22 18.24
N VAL A 98 -13.57 -0.75 19.29
CA VAL A 98 -13.67 -1.29 20.65
C VAL A 98 -14.08 -0.18 21.61
N THR A 99 -15.06 -0.46 22.45
CA THR A 99 -15.48 0.47 23.51
C THR A 99 -14.69 0.27 24.79
N LYS A 100 -14.33 1.37 25.47
CA LYS A 100 -13.81 1.35 26.84
C LYS A 100 -14.97 1.10 27.83
N PRO A 101 -14.81 0.25 28.87
CA PRO A 101 -13.62 -0.53 29.21
C PRO A 101 -13.47 -1.77 28.31
N PHE A 102 -12.23 -2.18 28.04
CA PHE A 102 -11.90 -3.31 27.16
C PHE A 102 -11.04 -4.36 27.88
N ASP A 103 -11.07 -5.59 27.35
CA ASP A 103 -10.13 -6.65 27.72
C ASP A 103 -8.88 -6.59 26.85
N THR A 104 -7.70 -6.74 27.47
CA THR A 104 -6.42 -6.68 26.75
C THR A 104 -6.23 -7.85 25.78
N GLU A 105 -6.77 -9.05 26.09
CA GLU A 105 -6.71 -10.19 25.19
C GLU A 105 -7.64 -10.01 23.98
N GLU A 106 -8.78 -9.33 24.18
CA GLU A 106 -9.65 -8.92 23.07
C GLU A 106 -8.90 -7.97 22.13
N ILE A 107 -8.24 -6.93 22.64
CA ILE A 107 -7.45 -6.01 21.84
C ILE A 107 -6.37 -6.75 21.04
N LEU A 108 -5.64 -7.67 21.66
CA LEU A 108 -4.62 -8.46 20.96
C LEU A 108 -5.21 -9.33 19.85
N ALA A 109 -6.40 -9.91 20.05
CA ALA A 109 -7.07 -10.71 19.04
C ALA A 109 -7.49 -9.86 17.83
N ARG A 110 -8.00 -8.65 18.06
CA ARG A 110 -8.38 -7.68 17.03
C ARG A 110 -7.17 -7.16 16.26
N ILE A 111 -6.06 -6.86 16.95
CA ILE A 111 -4.79 -6.50 16.32
C ILE A 111 -4.31 -7.60 15.37
N ARG A 112 -4.31 -8.87 15.82
CA ARG A 112 -3.92 -10.00 14.96
C ARG A 112 -4.80 -10.11 13.72
N THR A 113 -6.09 -9.90 13.87
CA THR A 113 -7.05 -9.94 12.76
C THR A 113 -6.82 -8.80 11.78
N ALA A 114 -6.69 -7.56 12.26
CA ALA A 114 -6.46 -6.39 11.42
C ALA A 114 -5.12 -6.47 10.65
N LEU A 115 -4.05 -6.90 11.32
CA LEU A 115 -2.74 -7.13 10.67
C LEU A 115 -2.80 -8.24 9.62
N ARG A 116 -3.56 -9.33 9.87
CA ARG A 116 -3.74 -10.41 8.89
C ARG A 116 -4.51 -9.91 7.67
N HIS A 117 -5.58 -9.13 7.84
CA HIS A 117 -6.33 -8.54 6.73
C HIS A 117 -5.47 -7.57 5.92
N ARG A 118 -4.67 -6.74 6.58
CA ARG A 118 -3.70 -5.87 5.92
C ARG A 118 -2.72 -6.66 5.06
N LEU A 119 -2.09 -7.70 5.63
CA LEU A 119 -1.15 -8.56 4.90
C LEU A 119 -1.83 -9.30 3.73
N ALA A 120 -3.07 -9.73 3.89
CA ALA A 120 -3.84 -10.34 2.80
C ALA A 120 -4.12 -9.33 1.68
N ALA A 121 -4.55 -8.11 2.02
CA ALA A 121 -4.76 -7.03 1.07
C ALA A 121 -3.45 -6.62 0.37
N GLU A 122 -2.34 -6.53 1.10
CA GLU A 122 -1.01 -6.32 0.52
C GLU A 122 -0.59 -7.49 -0.40
N ALA A 123 -0.93 -8.73 -0.07
CA ALA A 123 -0.68 -9.91 -0.90
C ALA A 123 -1.55 -9.92 -2.17
N GLU A 124 -2.81 -9.50 -2.10
CA GLU A 124 -3.66 -9.32 -3.28
C GLU A 124 -3.15 -8.19 -4.20
N ILE A 125 -2.65 -7.08 -3.61
CA ILE A 125 -2.00 -6.00 -4.36
C ILE A 125 -0.61 -6.42 -4.85
N SER A 126 0.01 -7.43 -4.22
CA SER A 126 1.36 -7.88 -4.60
C SER A 126 1.39 -8.65 -5.91
N VAL A 127 0.26 -9.16 -6.39
CA VAL A 127 0.15 -9.87 -7.66
C VAL A 127 -0.65 -9.02 -8.64
N ILE A 128 0.02 -8.55 -9.69
CA ILE A 128 -0.60 -7.78 -10.76
C ILE A 128 -0.73 -8.66 -12.00
N HIS A 129 -1.92 -8.72 -12.57
CA HIS A 129 -2.19 -9.45 -13.81
C HIS A 129 -2.26 -8.49 -15.00
N VAL A 130 -1.52 -8.79 -16.05
CA VAL A 130 -1.54 -8.07 -17.33
C VAL A 130 -1.67 -9.12 -18.45
N ASP A 131 -2.85 -9.27 -18.99
CA ASP A 131 -3.21 -10.33 -19.94
C ASP A 131 -2.87 -11.72 -19.39
N ASP A 132 -1.96 -12.47 -19.99
CA ASP A 132 -1.47 -13.79 -19.57
C ASP A 132 -0.22 -13.72 -18.65
N VAL A 133 0.16 -12.51 -18.21
CA VAL A 133 1.33 -12.29 -17.36
C VAL A 133 0.89 -11.97 -15.94
N GLU A 134 1.46 -12.70 -15.00
CA GLU A 134 1.37 -12.51 -13.55
C GLU A 134 2.67 -11.91 -13.03
N ILE A 135 2.59 -10.80 -12.30
CA ILE A 135 3.73 -10.09 -11.72
C ILE A 135 3.58 -10.12 -10.19
N ASP A 136 4.32 -10.99 -9.52
CA ASP A 136 4.38 -11.03 -8.06
C ASP A 136 5.44 -10.05 -7.56
N LEU A 137 4.98 -8.94 -6.98
CA LEU A 137 5.84 -7.87 -6.47
C LEU A 137 6.62 -8.29 -5.24
N SER A 138 6.01 -9.12 -4.38
CA SER A 138 6.60 -9.57 -3.11
C SER A 138 7.68 -10.63 -3.34
N ALA A 139 7.40 -11.63 -4.15
CA ALA A 139 8.35 -12.67 -4.53
C ALA A 139 9.35 -12.21 -5.60
N ARG A 140 9.13 -11.04 -6.24
CA ARG A 140 9.87 -10.54 -7.40
C ARG A 140 9.91 -11.52 -8.56
N LEU A 141 8.79 -12.19 -8.79
CA LEU A 141 8.61 -13.19 -9.81
C LEU A 141 7.67 -12.69 -10.92
N VAL A 142 7.96 -13.11 -12.15
CA VAL A 142 7.06 -12.89 -13.28
C VAL A 142 6.76 -14.24 -13.91
N ARG A 143 5.47 -14.53 -14.13
CA ARG A 143 5.04 -15.71 -14.86
C ARG A 143 4.25 -15.29 -16.08
N LYS A 144 4.44 -16.02 -17.17
CA LYS A 144 3.62 -15.91 -18.37
C LYS A 144 2.99 -17.27 -18.68
N ALA A 145 1.66 -17.30 -18.79
CA ALA A 145 0.91 -18.56 -18.94
C ALA A 145 1.36 -19.64 -17.92
N GLY A 146 1.58 -19.25 -16.67
CA GLY A 146 2.02 -20.11 -15.58
C GLY A 146 3.52 -20.44 -15.55
N MET A 147 4.29 -20.09 -16.56
CA MET A 147 5.74 -20.36 -16.62
C MET A 147 6.55 -19.15 -16.14
N GLU A 148 7.56 -19.41 -15.29
CA GLU A 148 8.45 -18.36 -14.77
C GLU A 148 9.28 -17.75 -15.91
N VAL A 149 9.31 -16.41 -15.95
CA VAL A 149 10.13 -15.60 -16.88
C VAL A 149 11.14 -14.79 -16.07
N ARG A 150 12.42 -15.06 -16.28
CA ARG A 150 13.50 -14.36 -15.56
C ARG A 150 13.79 -12.99 -16.16
N LEU A 151 13.42 -11.95 -15.43
CA LEU A 151 13.79 -10.57 -15.71
C LEU A 151 15.05 -10.19 -14.93
N THR A 152 15.86 -9.30 -15.49
CA THR A 152 16.92 -8.62 -14.71
C THR A 152 16.28 -7.67 -13.66
N PRO A 153 17.02 -7.27 -12.60
CA PRO A 153 16.48 -6.33 -11.61
C PRO A 153 15.94 -5.03 -12.21
N LYS A 154 16.56 -4.52 -13.28
CA LYS A 154 16.13 -3.29 -13.95
C LYS A 154 14.90 -3.50 -14.84
N GLU A 155 14.82 -4.63 -15.55
CA GLU A 155 13.64 -5.02 -16.32
C GLU A 155 12.44 -5.25 -15.40
N PHE A 156 12.64 -5.93 -14.28
CA PHE A 156 11.60 -6.14 -13.28
C PHE A 156 11.11 -4.82 -12.68
N GLY A 157 12.03 -3.94 -12.26
CA GLY A 157 11.69 -2.62 -11.73
C GLY A 157 10.91 -1.76 -12.75
N PHE A 158 11.34 -1.77 -14.01
CA PHE A 158 10.65 -1.05 -15.09
C PHE A 158 9.21 -1.58 -15.31
N LEU A 159 9.05 -2.90 -15.41
CA LEU A 159 7.73 -3.53 -15.58
C LEU A 159 6.82 -3.25 -14.38
N THR A 160 7.34 -3.40 -13.18
CA THR A 160 6.61 -3.16 -11.93
C THR A 160 6.11 -1.73 -11.82
N GLU A 161 6.96 -0.75 -12.15
CA GLU A 161 6.57 0.66 -12.06
C GLU A 161 5.43 1.01 -13.01
N LEU A 162 5.44 0.44 -14.21
CA LEU A 162 4.33 0.58 -15.14
C LEU A 162 3.06 -0.16 -14.67
N ALA A 163 3.23 -1.34 -14.09
CA ALA A 163 2.13 -2.21 -13.67
C ALA A 163 1.37 -1.67 -12.45
N LYS A 164 2.02 -0.90 -11.59
CA LYS A 164 1.35 -0.18 -10.48
C LYS A 164 0.36 0.88 -10.96
N HIS A 165 0.51 1.38 -12.19
CA HIS A 165 -0.30 2.46 -12.74
C HIS A 165 -0.82 2.11 -14.14
N PRO A 166 -1.66 1.06 -14.27
CA PRO A 166 -2.14 0.60 -15.58
C PRO A 166 -2.92 1.70 -16.30
N GLY A 167 -2.68 1.84 -17.60
CA GLY A 167 -3.31 2.87 -18.44
C GLY A 167 -2.70 4.27 -18.32
N ARG A 168 -1.91 4.56 -17.28
CA ARG A 168 -1.28 5.87 -17.07
C ARG A 168 0.08 5.95 -17.76
N VAL A 169 0.40 7.11 -18.33
CA VAL A 169 1.75 7.39 -18.83
C VAL A 169 2.66 7.74 -17.66
N ILE A 170 3.76 7.00 -17.51
CA ILE A 170 4.83 7.32 -16.56
C ILE A 170 5.98 7.96 -17.34
N THR A 171 6.40 9.14 -16.90
CA THR A 171 7.42 9.91 -17.62
C THR A 171 8.80 9.25 -17.58
N HIS A 172 9.67 9.57 -18.55
CA HIS A 172 11.04 9.06 -18.57
C HIS A 172 11.76 9.35 -17.25
N SER A 173 11.67 10.58 -16.75
CA SER A 173 12.34 10.99 -15.51
C SER A 173 11.81 10.24 -14.28
N GLN A 174 10.48 10.01 -14.20
CA GLN A 174 9.88 9.22 -13.11
C GLN A 174 10.38 7.77 -13.13
N LEU A 175 10.36 7.12 -14.31
CA LEU A 175 10.84 5.74 -14.47
C LEU A 175 12.33 5.62 -14.14
N LEU A 176 13.15 6.56 -14.62
CA LEU A 176 14.59 6.55 -14.38
C LEU A 176 14.89 6.73 -12.90
N ARG A 177 14.23 7.69 -12.24
CA ARG A 177 14.40 7.92 -10.80
C ARG A 177 13.98 6.71 -9.97
N SER A 178 12.83 6.09 -10.26
CA SER A 178 12.32 4.96 -9.48
C SER A 178 13.16 3.70 -9.66
N VAL A 179 13.69 3.44 -10.86
CA VAL A 179 14.38 2.19 -11.19
C VAL A 179 15.91 2.29 -11.09
N TRP A 180 16.50 3.43 -11.47
CA TRP A 180 17.97 3.62 -11.45
C TRP A 180 18.46 4.52 -10.32
N GLY A 181 17.58 5.33 -9.74
CA GLY A 181 17.89 6.26 -8.67
C GLY A 181 18.11 7.69 -9.17
N ALA A 182 18.32 8.62 -8.23
CA ALA A 182 18.61 10.00 -8.54
C ALA A 182 19.93 10.13 -9.33
N GLY A 183 19.96 11.05 -10.29
CA GLY A 183 21.13 11.32 -11.16
C GLY A 183 21.05 10.62 -12.52
N HIS A 184 20.07 9.76 -12.77
CA HIS A 184 19.89 9.05 -14.03
C HIS A 184 18.73 9.58 -14.89
N GLU A 185 18.12 10.73 -14.52
CA GLU A 185 16.89 11.22 -15.15
C GLU A 185 17.01 11.55 -16.64
N GLN A 186 18.23 11.64 -17.14
CA GLN A 186 18.55 11.94 -18.56
C GLN A 186 18.91 10.69 -19.38
N ASP A 187 19.10 9.53 -18.73
CA ASP A 187 19.61 8.30 -19.38
C ASP A 187 18.49 7.49 -20.06
N VAL A 188 17.74 8.12 -20.96
CA VAL A 188 16.57 7.52 -21.63
C VAL A 188 16.88 6.21 -22.34
N GLU A 189 18.13 6.02 -22.79
CA GLU A 189 18.55 4.76 -23.42
C GLU A 189 18.39 3.53 -22.51
N TYR A 190 18.56 3.71 -21.17
CA TYR A 190 18.35 2.63 -20.21
C TYR A 190 16.90 2.12 -20.24
N LEU A 191 15.93 3.02 -20.40
CA LEU A 191 14.53 2.65 -20.53
C LEU A 191 14.23 1.88 -21.81
N ARG A 192 14.86 2.29 -22.93
CA ARG A 192 14.71 1.59 -24.22
C ARG A 192 15.23 0.17 -24.16
N VAL A 193 16.39 -0.01 -23.52
CA VAL A 193 16.97 -1.35 -23.30
C VAL A 193 16.09 -2.20 -22.42
N ALA A 194 15.61 -1.66 -21.29
CA ALA A 194 14.73 -2.37 -20.37
C ALA A 194 13.39 -2.74 -21.05
N ALA A 195 12.75 -1.81 -21.74
CA ALA A 195 11.50 -2.03 -22.45
C ALA A 195 11.64 -3.12 -23.53
N ARG A 196 12.75 -3.09 -24.31
CA ARG A 196 13.06 -4.11 -25.31
C ARG A 196 13.28 -5.48 -24.66
N GLY A 197 14.03 -5.52 -23.55
CA GLY A 197 14.30 -6.75 -22.81
C GLY A 197 13.02 -7.40 -22.28
N VAL A 198 12.15 -6.62 -21.64
CA VAL A 198 10.85 -7.07 -21.14
C VAL A 198 9.96 -7.60 -22.28
N ARG A 199 9.81 -6.81 -23.36
CA ARG A 199 9.00 -7.23 -24.52
C ARG A 199 9.47 -8.54 -25.11
N LYS A 200 10.78 -8.69 -25.30
CA LYS A 200 11.38 -9.92 -25.85
C LYS A 200 11.11 -11.14 -24.95
N LYS A 201 11.36 -11.00 -23.64
CA LYS A 201 11.22 -12.10 -22.68
C LYS A 201 9.78 -12.51 -22.43
N LEU A 202 8.85 -11.55 -22.48
CA LEU A 202 7.41 -11.78 -22.35
C LEU A 202 6.73 -12.04 -23.71
N ALA A 203 7.50 -12.16 -24.81
CA ALA A 203 6.98 -12.30 -26.18
C ALA A 203 5.89 -11.26 -26.52
N TRP A 204 6.10 -10.02 -26.07
CA TRP A 204 5.24 -8.87 -26.31
C TRP A 204 5.72 -8.01 -27.49
N ASP A 205 6.69 -8.50 -28.27
CA ASP A 205 7.27 -7.84 -29.44
C ASP A 205 6.60 -8.25 -30.76
N LEU A 206 5.61 -9.15 -30.70
CA LEU A 206 4.88 -9.58 -31.87
C LEU A 206 3.90 -8.48 -32.33
N ALA A 207 4.22 -7.88 -33.47
CA ALA A 207 3.35 -7.06 -34.34
C ALA A 207 2.26 -6.22 -33.65
N GLY A 208 2.65 -5.15 -32.96
CA GLY A 208 1.68 -4.12 -32.50
C GLY A 208 0.82 -4.50 -31.29
N THR A 209 1.03 -5.67 -30.69
CA THR A 209 0.24 -6.19 -29.54
C THR A 209 0.90 -5.99 -28.19
N SER A 210 2.08 -5.36 -28.13
CA SER A 210 2.75 -5.14 -26.84
C SER A 210 1.88 -4.34 -25.88
N PRO A 211 1.63 -4.82 -24.64
CA PRO A 211 0.98 -4.03 -23.59
C PRO A 211 1.79 -2.79 -23.21
N ILE A 212 3.11 -2.82 -23.36
CA ILE A 212 3.97 -1.66 -23.10
C ILE A 212 3.92 -0.73 -24.32
N ARG A 213 3.31 0.45 -24.16
CA ARG A 213 3.27 1.49 -25.20
C ARG A 213 4.34 2.53 -24.92
N ASN A 214 5.05 2.94 -25.97
CA ASN A 214 5.95 4.09 -25.92
C ASN A 214 5.15 5.35 -26.26
N GLU A 215 5.25 6.38 -25.43
CA GLU A 215 4.70 7.72 -25.69
C GLU A 215 5.90 8.61 -26.04
N PRO A 216 6.12 8.89 -27.34
CA PRO A 216 7.33 9.56 -27.82
C PRO A 216 7.60 10.90 -27.12
N GLY A 217 8.82 11.09 -26.62
CA GLY A 217 9.21 12.30 -25.89
C GLY A 217 8.69 12.40 -24.46
N VAL A 218 7.76 11.54 -24.03
CA VAL A 218 7.09 11.63 -22.73
C VAL A 218 7.50 10.48 -21.81
N GLY A 219 7.24 9.22 -22.21
CA GLY A 219 7.45 8.07 -21.32
C GLY A 219 6.89 6.77 -21.86
N TYR A 220 6.46 5.91 -20.94
CA TYR A 220 5.86 4.62 -21.24
C TYR A 220 4.55 4.43 -20.49
N ARG A 221 3.68 3.58 -21.04
CA ARG A 221 2.40 3.19 -20.47
C ARG A 221 2.19 1.70 -20.62
N LEU A 222 1.61 1.07 -19.60
CA LEU A 222 1.14 -0.32 -19.68
C LEU A 222 -0.38 -0.32 -19.90
N VAL A 223 -0.84 -1.04 -20.92
CA VAL A 223 -2.26 -1.16 -21.27
C VAL A 223 -2.68 -2.63 -21.32
N HIS A 224 -3.95 -2.94 -20.99
CA HIS A 224 -4.50 -4.27 -21.22
C HIS A 224 -4.90 -4.40 -22.69
N THR A 225 -4.37 -5.42 -23.38
CA THR A 225 -4.60 -5.58 -24.82
C THR A 225 -6.04 -5.94 -25.18
N GLU A 226 -6.78 -6.61 -24.27
CA GLU A 226 -8.17 -7.00 -24.52
C GLU A 226 -9.19 -5.89 -24.23
N LYS A 227 -8.98 -5.04 -23.21
CA LYS A 227 -9.91 -3.96 -22.86
C LYS A 227 -9.88 -2.78 -23.83
N ASP A 228 -8.75 -2.46 -24.42
CA ASP A 228 -8.61 -1.35 -25.38
C ASP A 228 -9.27 -1.65 -26.74
N ARG A 229 -9.55 -2.92 -27.06
CA ARG A 229 -10.29 -3.28 -28.29
C ARG A 229 -11.79 -2.98 -28.22
N MET A 230 -12.36 -2.88 -27.00
CA MET A 230 -13.79 -2.59 -26.82
C MET A 230 -14.14 -1.10 -26.78
N ILE A 231 -13.15 -0.19 -26.69
CA ILE A 231 -13.37 1.27 -26.51
C ILE A 231 -13.23 2.05 -27.82
N LYS A 232 -12.88 1.42 -28.96
CA LYS A 232 -12.97 2.13 -30.24
C LYS A 232 -14.42 2.13 -30.74
N PRO A 233 -15.12 3.30 -30.74
CA PRO A 233 -16.38 3.39 -31.44
C PRO A 233 -16.10 3.11 -32.93
N ARG A 234 -16.89 2.22 -33.52
CA ARG A 234 -16.94 2.08 -34.95
C ARG A 234 -17.49 3.41 -35.52
N GLY A 235 -16.64 4.24 -36.08
CA GLY A 235 -17.00 5.33 -36.93
C GLY A 235 -17.23 4.83 -38.36
#